data_6cc1ba6b9f26a69ac1b400aedcf93b8a
#
_entry.id   6cc1ba6b9f26a69ac1b400aedcf93b8a
#
_cell.length_a   1.000
_cell.length_b   1.000
_cell.length_c   1.000
_cell.angle_alpha   90.00
_cell.angle_beta   90.00
_cell.angle_gamma   90.00
#
_symmetry.space_group_name_H-M   'P 1'
#
loop_
_entity.id
_entity.type
_entity.pdbx_description
1 polymer ?
#
loop_
_entity_poly.entity_id
_entity_poly.type
_entity_poly.pdbx_seq_one_letter_code
_entity_poly.pdbx_strand_id
1 'polypeptide(L)'
;RVVELGGWNPLVVSSQRFTLHTRDGRVYPVISGSVPPHFLRASGGASSLPSVSDIVFDAGFANQEEANAYGVFPGDVIIPESETILTANQKNVISKAWDNRYGVLMIRELLENVKNQELNNTLIAGANVQEEVGLRGAHVSTTKFDPEVFFAVDCSPAGDIYGNQGKVGD
;
A
#
# COMPACT_ATOMS: atom_id res chain seq x y z
N ARG A 1 -17.91 -3.51 -7.51
CA ARG A 1 -17.55 -3.17 -6.12
C ARG A 1 -16.18 -3.72 -5.82
N VAL A 2 -15.44 -3.02 -4.97
CA VAL A 2 -14.11 -3.42 -4.50
C VAL A 2 -14.17 -3.89 -3.06
N VAL A 3 -13.17 -4.68 -2.67
CA VAL A 3 -12.92 -5.06 -1.28
C VAL A 3 -11.48 -4.62 -0.99
N GLU A 4 -11.29 -3.93 0.11
CA GLU A 4 -9.97 -3.51 0.54
C GLU A 4 -9.13 -4.67 1.11
N LEU A 5 -7.86 -4.66 0.80
CA LEU A 5 -6.86 -5.53 1.40
C LEU A 5 -5.99 -4.67 2.33
N GLY A 6 -6.05 -4.93 3.63
CA GLY A 6 -5.46 -4.07 4.64
C GLY A 6 -6.31 -2.83 4.95
N GLY A 7 -5.73 -1.89 5.70
CA GLY A 7 -6.40 -0.66 6.11
C GLY A 7 -6.25 0.45 5.06
N TRP A 8 -7.36 1.01 4.59
CA TRP A 8 -7.37 2.11 3.65
C TRP A 8 -8.05 3.34 4.24
N ASN A 9 -7.46 4.50 4.03
CA ASN A 9 -8.10 5.76 4.36
C ASN A 9 -8.93 6.23 3.14
N PRO A 10 -10.28 6.31 3.24
CA PRO A 10 -11.12 6.73 2.12
C PRO A 10 -10.80 8.11 1.56
N LEU A 11 -10.20 8.99 2.37
CA LEU A 11 -9.81 10.34 1.92
C LEU A 11 -8.76 10.31 0.80
N VAL A 12 -7.87 9.33 0.81
CA VAL A 12 -6.80 9.22 -0.19
C VAL A 12 -7.17 8.33 -1.38
N VAL A 13 -8.37 7.77 -1.37
CA VAL A 13 -8.85 6.89 -2.46
C VAL A 13 -9.68 7.67 -3.48
N SER A 14 -10.42 8.68 -3.04
CA SER A 14 -11.36 9.43 -3.89
C SER A 14 -10.65 10.27 -4.95
N SER A 15 -11.15 10.23 -6.19
CA SER A 15 -10.63 11.01 -7.34
C SER A 15 -9.16 10.73 -7.69
N GLN A 16 -8.70 9.52 -7.46
CA GLN A 16 -7.34 9.06 -7.77
C GLN A 16 -7.32 8.12 -8.97
N ARG A 17 -6.16 8.02 -9.61
CA ARG A 17 -5.91 7.05 -10.67
C ARG A 17 -5.39 5.75 -10.08
N PHE A 18 -5.86 4.66 -10.67
CA PHE A 18 -5.47 3.29 -10.33
C PHE A 18 -5.21 2.50 -11.61
N THR A 19 -4.60 1.35 -11.45
CA THR A 19 -4.47 0.32 -12.48
C THR A 19 -5.18 -0.96 -12.03
N LEU A 20 -6.01 -1.51 -12.89
CA LEU A 20 -6.62 -2.82 -12.72
C LEU A 20 -5.73 -3.87 -13.39
N HIS A 21 -5.30 -4.85 -12.62
CA HIS A 21 -4.48 -5.96 -13.09
C HIS A 21 -5.31 -7.24 -13.13
N THR A 22 -5.46 -7.80 -14.32
CA THR A 22 -6.18 -9.06 -14.52
C THR A 22 -5.26 -10.26 -14.31
N ARG A 23 -5.85 -11.43 -14.06
CA ARG A 23 -5.09 -12.68 -13.86
C ARG A 23 -4.29 -13.13 -15.08
N ASP A 24 -4.72 -12.74 -16.29
CA ASP A 24 -4.02 -13.03 -17.54
C ASP A 24 -2.95 -11.97 -17.89
N GLY A 25 -2.68 -11.04 -16.99
CA GLY A 25 -1.60 -10.08 -17.09
C GLY A 25 -1.93 -8.80 -17.86
N ARG A 26 -3.18 -8.58 -18.23
CA ARG A 26 -3.61 -7.30 -18.83
C ARG A 26 -3.72 -6.23 -17.75
N VAL A 27 -3.49 -4.97 -18.13
CA VAL A 27 -3.54 -3.82 -17.21
C VAL A 27 -4.41 -2.74 -17.83
N TYR A 28 -5.37 -2.24 -17.07
CA TYR A 28 -6.27 -1.19 -17.51
C TYR A 28 -6.23 0.02 -16.56
N PRO A 29 -6.31 1.25 -17.09
CA PRO A 29 -6.46 2.43 -16.26
C PRO A 29 -7.84 2.45 -15.60
N VAL A 30 -7.89 2.91 -14.36
CA VAL A 30 -9.12 3.03 -13.58
C VAL A 30 -9.09 4.37 -12.84
N ILE A 31 -10.24 5.02 -12.74
CA ILE A 31 -10.44 6.19 -11.90
C ILE A 31 -11.37 5.87 -10.74
N SER A 32 -11.03 6.28 -9.53
CA SER A 32 -11.97 6.25 -8.41
C SER A 32 -12.89 7.47 -8.46
N GLY A 33 -14.18 7.24 -8.38
CA GLY A 33 -15.20 8.27 -8.38
C GLY A 33 -15.29 9.04 -7.07
N SER A 34 -15.97 10.17 -7.13
CA SER A 34 -16.36 10.98 -5.97
C SER A 34 -17.80 11.41 -6.12
N VAL A 35 -18.54 11.47 -5.02
CA VAL A 35 -19.92 12.00 -5.06
C VAL A 35 -19.84 13.52 -5.09
N PRO A 36 -20.47 14.19 -6.09
CA PRO A 36 -20.48 15.64 -6.17
C PRO A 36 -21.09 16.29 -4.92
N PRO A 37 -20.54 17.45 -4.46
CA PRO A 37 -20.96 18.07 -3.20
C PRO A 37 -22.45 18.42 -3.11
N HIS A 38 -23.11 18.70 -4.24
CA HIS A 38 -24.53 19.01 -4.26
C HIS A 38 -25.41 17.79 -3.98
N PHE A 39 -24.98 16.57 -4.34
CA PHE A 39 -25.68 15.35 -3.96
C PHE A 39 -25.45 15.00 -2.49
N LEU A 40 -24.27 15.26 -1.95
CA LEU A 40 -24.00 15.08 -0.52
C LEU A 40 -24.89 16.00 0.34
N ARG A 41 -25.11 17.24 -0.08
CA ARG A 41 -26.02 18.18 0.60
C ARG A 41 -27.48 17.77 0.53
N ALA A 42 -27.93 17.24 -0.60
CA ALA A 42 -29.29 16.77 -0.80
C ALA A 42 -29.65 15.55 0.05
N SER A 43 -28.68 14.73 0.41
CA SER A 43 -28.87 13.55 1.29
C SER A 43 -28.75 13.85 2.79
N GLY A 44 -28.86 15.12 3.21
CA GLY A 44 -28.88 15.50 4.62
C GLY A 44 -27.52 15.85 5.22
N GLY A 45 -26.53 16.12 4.37
CA GLY A 45 -25.19 16.52 4.80
C GLY A 45 -24.43 15.34 5.39
N ALA A 46 -23.73 14.57 4.59
CA ALA A 46 -22.91 13.48 5.09
C ALA A 46 -21.78 14.04 5.96
N SER A 47 -21.90 13.86 7.25
CA SER A 47 -20.82 14.07 8.23
C SER A 47 -19.84 12.88 8.26
N SER A 48 -20.11 11.79 7.53
CA SER A 48 -19.29 10.59 7.46
C SER A 48 -18.62 10.45 6.09
N LEU A 49 -17.35 10.11 6.10
CA LEU A 49 -16.63 9.70 4.90
C LEU A 49 -17.25 8.39 4.35
N PRO A 50 -17.37 8.24 3.02
CA PRO A 50 -17.78 6.97 2.43
C PRO A 50 -16.77 5.89 2.78
N SER A 51 -17.22 4.64 2.95
CA SER A 51 -16.31 3.52 3.03
C SER A 51 -15.66 3.28 1.65
N VAL A 52 -14.51 2.63 1.61
CA VAL A 52 -13.85 2.30 0.33
C VAL A 52 -14.75 1.45 -0.56
N SER A 53 -15.56 0.56 0.03
CA SER A 53 -16.54 -0.27 -0.68
C SER A 53 -17.68 0.52 -1.34
N ASP A 54 -17.93 1.76 -0.92
CA ASP A 54 -18.94 2.65 -1.51
C ASP A 54 -18.39 3.47 -2.67
N ILE A 55 -17.07 3.53 -2.80
CA ILE A 55 -16.40 4.27 -3.88
C ILE A 55 -16.52 3.46 -5.19
N VAL A 56 -16.93 4.15 -6.25
CA VAL A 56 -16.98 3.56 -7.58
C VAL A 56 -15.61 3.63 -8.23
N PHE A 57 -15.12 2.49 -8.72
CA PHE A 57 -13.92 2.41 -9.54
C PHE A 57 -14.36 2.17 -10.99
N ASP A 58 -14.09 3.14 -11.83
CA ASP A 58 -14.54 3.17 -13.22
C ASP A 58 -13.35 2.90 -14.16
N ALA A 59 -13.44 1.82 -14.92
CA ALA A 59 -12.51 1.43 -15.98
C ALA A 59 -13.07 1.68 -17.39
N GLY A 60 -14.24 2.33 -17.50
CA GLY A 60 -14.89 2.68 -18.77
C GLY A 60 -15.72 1.58 -19.42
N PHE A 61 -15.92 0.44 -18.74
CA PHE A 61 -16.77 -0.63 -19.27
C PHE A 61 -18.26 -0.30 -19.10
N ALA A 62 -19.04 -0.50 -20.16
CA ALA A 62 -20.48 -0.22 -20.14
C ALA A 62 -21.28 -1.20 -19.26
N ASN A 63 -20.81 -2.44 -19.14
CA ASN A 63 -21.47 -3.50 -18.37
C ASN A 63 -20.51 -4.65 -18.05
N GLN A 64 -21.00 -5.62 -17.28
CA GLN A 64 -20.21 -6.78 -16.86
C GLN A 64 -19.78 -7.68 -18.04
N GLU A 65 -20.62 -7.81 -19.08
CA GLU A 65 -20.32 -8.66 -20.24
C GLU A 65 -19.12 -8.09 -21.01
N GLU A 66 -19.09 -6.78 -21.19
CA GLU A 66 -17.95 -6.10 -21.78
C GLU A 66 -16.70 -6.26 -20.91
N ALA A 67 -16.79 -6.02 -19.61
CA ALA A 67 -15.66 -6.23 -18.70
C ALA A 67 -15.10 -7.65 -18.76
N ASN A 68 -15.98 -8.66 -18.78
CA ASN A 68 -15.59 -10.06 -18.93
C ASN A 68 -14.91 -10.36 -20.27
N ALA A 69 -15.38 -9.74 -21.37
CA ALA A 69 -14.75 -9.87 -22.69
C ALA A 69 -13.32 -9.29 -22.71
N TYR A 70 -13.06 -8.28 -21.88
CA TYR A 70 -11.73 -7.75 -21.64
C TYR A 70 -10.94 -8.52 -20.57
N GLY A 71 -11.48 -9.63 -20.04
CA GLY A 71 -10.83 -10.52 -19.08
C GLY A 71 -10.84 -10.02 -17.64
N VAL A 72 -11.72 -9.10 -17.33
CA VAL A 72 -11.88 -8.56 -15.96
C VAL A 72 -12.90 -9.41 -15.20
N PHE A 73 -12.46 -9.97 -14.08
CA PHE A 73 -13.26 -10.86 -13.25
C PHE A 73 -13.11 -10.55 -11.75
N PRO A 74 -14.04 -10.99 -10.92
CA PRO A 74 -13.89 -10.92 -9.47
C PRO A 74 -12.60 -11.58 -9.00
N GLY A 75 -11.85 -10.87 -8.16
CA GLY A 75 -10.55 -11.30 -7.65
C GLY A 75 -9.35 -10.70 -8.41
N ASP A 76 -9.60 -9.92 -9.45
CA ASP A 76 -8.57 -9.08 -10.05
C ASP A 76 -8.20 -7.91 -9.12
N VAL A 77 -6.98 -7.38 -9.24
CA VAL A 77 -6.41 -6.43 -8.28
C VAL A 77 -6.43 -5.02 -8.82
N ILE A 78 -6.83 -4.07 -7.99
CA ILE A 78 -6.74 -2.63 -8.30
C ILE A 78 -5.65 -2.02 -7.43
N ILE A 79 -4.70 -1.33 -8.06
CA ILE A 79 -3.51 -0.77 -7.42
C ILE A 79 -3.45 0.74 -7.68
N PRO A 80 -3.18 1.59 -6.66
CA PRO A 80 -3.02 3.02 -6.88
C PRO A 80 -1.86 3.30 -7.85
N GLU A 81 -2.11 4.19 -8.82
CA GLU A 81 -1.08 4.69 -9.73
C GLU A 81 -0.28 5.77 -9.02
N SER A 82 1.02 5.56 -8.89
CA SER A 82 1.93 6.54 -8.31
C SER A 82 3.33 6.35 -8.91
N GLU A 83 3.82 7.37 -9.57
CA GLU A 83 5.18 7.40 -10.08
C GLU A 83 6.17 7.69 -8.96
N THR A 84 7.38 7.13 -9.11
CA THR A 84 8.50 7.50 -8.25
C THR A 84 9.18 8.74 -8.82
N ILE A 85 9.13 9.85 -8.12
CA ILE A 85 9.68 11.13 -8.55
C ILE A 85 10.56 11.76 -7.49
N LEU A 86 11.58 12.50 -7.93
CA LEU A 86 12.38 13.37 -7.07
C LEU A 86 11.63 14.68 -6.84
N THR A 87 11.72 15.22 -5.62
CA THR A 87 11.21 16.57 -5.33
C THR A 87 12.00 17.63 -6.10
N ALA A 88 11.44 18.83 -6.23
CA ALA A 88 12.05 19.94 -6.96
C ALA A 88 13.47 20.30 -6.48
N ASN A 89 13.74 20.14 -5.20
CA ASN A 89 15.07 20.33 -4.60
C ASN A 89 16.00 19.11 -4.72
N GLN A 90 15.53 18.01 -5.31
CA GLN A 90 16.25 16.74 -5.52
C GLN A 90 16.75 16.06 -4.22
N LYS A 91 16.20 16.43 -3.06
CA LYS A 91 16.62 15.88 -1.76
C LYS A 91 15.70 14.77 -1.25
N ASN A 92 14.48 14.70 -1.76
CA ASN A 92 13.48 13.73 -1.31
C ASN A 92 12.87 12.99 -2.50
N VAL A 93 12.35 11.82 -2.24
CA VAL A 93 11.65 10.97 -3.21
C VAL A 93 10.19 10.84 -2.81
N ILE A 94 9.30 11.07 -3.76
CA ILE A 94 7.88 10.78 -3.61
C ILE A 94 7.61 9.45 -4.31
N SER A 95 7.04 8.50 -3.59
CA SER A 95 6.69 7.18 -4.13
C SER A 95 5.65 6.52 -3.23
N LYS A 96 4.97 5.52 -3.76
CA LYS A 96 4.14 4.62 -2.96
C LYS A 96 4.97 3.53 -2.30
N ALA A 97 4.39 2.90 -1.27
CA ALA A 97 4.92 1.70 -0.64
C ALA A 97 6.33 1.87 -0.02
N TRP A 98 6.62 3.06 0.52
CA TRP A 98 7.74 3.24 1.43
C TRP A 98 7.63 2.30 2.62
N ASP A 99 6.42 2.15 3.11
CA ASP A 99 5.98 1.10 3.99
C ASP A 99 5.65 -0.17 3.15
N ASN A 100 6.42 -1.28 3.27
CA ASN A 100 7.75 -1.18 3.94
C ASN A 100 8.87 -1.63 2.98
N ARG A 101 8.93 -1.09 1.77
CA ARG A 101 10.03 -1.36 0.81
C ARG A 101 11.36 -0.79 1.30
N TYR A 102 11.30 0.24 2.13
CA TYR A 102 12.50 0.81 2.76
C TYR A 102 13.18 -0.21 3.67
N GLY A 103 12.43 -0.87 4.54
CA GLY A 103 12.97 -1.93 5.41
C GLY A 103 13.56 -3.10 4.62
N VAL A 104 12.92 -3.49 3.51
CA VAL A 104 13.47 -4.54 2.61
C VAL A 104 14.81 -4.11 2.00
N LEU A 105 14.94 -2.84 1.59
CA LEU A 105 16.20 -2.31 1.08
C LEU A 105 17.29 -2.30 2.16
N MET A 106 16.96 -1.88 3.37
CA MET A 106 17.90 -1.89 4.49
C MET A 106 18.43 -3.30 4.80
N ILE A 107 17.57 -4.29 4.80
CA ILE A 107 17.95 -5.69 5.00
C ILE A 107 18.89 -6.17 3.89
N ARG A 108 18.59 -5.84 2.63
CA ARG A 108 19.47 -6.13 1.50
C ARG A 108 20.84 -5.52 1.67
N GLU A 109 20.93 -4.25 1.99
CA GLU A 109 22.19 -3.56 2.22
C GLU A 109 22.99 -4.14 3.42
N LEU A 110 22.28 -4.51 4.48
CA LEU A 110 22.89 -5.23 5.61
C LEU A 110 23.56 -6.53 5.16
N LEU A 111 22.84 -7.38 4.42
CA LEU A 111 23.38 -8.65 3.92
C LEU A 111 24.58 -8.43 2.99
N GLU A 112 24.52 -7.44 2.10
CA GLU A 112 25.66 -7.07 1.24
C GLU A 112 26.89 -6.63 2.05
N ASN A 113 26.68 -5.87 3.11
CA ASN A 113 27.77 -5.38 3.96
C ASN A 113 28.45 -6.48 4.77
N VAL A 114 27.74 -7.54 5.14
CA VAL A 114 28.28 -8.61 5.99
C VAL A 114 28.62 -9.88 5.23
N LYS A 115 28.32 -10.01 3.95
CA LYS A 115 28.48 -11.24 3.16
C LYS A 115 29.87 -11.86 3.16
N ASN A 116 30.92 -11.06 3.37
CA ASN A 116 32.32 -11.49 3.39
C ASN A 116 32.93 -11.39 4.79
N GLN A 117 32.11 -11.25 5.84
CA GLN A 117 32.56 -11.15 7.22
C GLN A 117 32.30 -12.48 7.93
N GLU A 118 33.22 -12.87 8.80
CA GLU A 118 32.99 -13.92 9.78
C GLU A 118 32.10 -13.36 10.89
N LEU A 119 30.90 -13.92 11.03
CA LEU A 119 29.96 -13.51 12.08
C LEU A 119 30.01 -14.53 13.24
N ASN A 120 30.03 -14.04 14.46
CA ASN A 120 30.00 -14.86 15.67
C ASN A 120 28.62 -15.53 15.91
N ASN A 121 27.58 -15.02 15.25
CA ASN A 121 26.21 -15.46 15.38
C ASN A 121 25.61 -15.79 14.01
N THR A 122 24.56 -16.60 13.99
CA THR A 122 23.77 -16.82 12.78
C THR A 122 22.88 -15.62 12.53
N LEU A 123 23.06 -14.95 11.40
CA LEU A 123 22.20 -13.89 10.96
C LEU A 123 21.17 -14.43 9.97
N ILE A 124 19.88 -14.29 10.30
CA ILE A 124 18.76 -14.60 9.42
C ILE A 124 18.07 -13.29 9.08
N ALA A 125 17.94 -13.01 7.80
CA ALA A 125 17.29 -11.80 7.34
C ALA A 125 16.29 -12.11 6.21
N GLY A 126 15.18 -11.40 6.16
CA GLY A 126 14.15 -11.64 5.17
C GLY A 126 13.03 -10.62 5.22
N ALA A 127 12.17 -10.67 4.21
CA ALA A 127 10.94 -9.89 4.14
C ALA A 127 9.74 -10.83 4.33
N ASN A 128 8.87 -10.48 5.24
CA ASN A 128 7.65 -11.23 5.51
C ASN A 128 6.50 -10.76 4.63
N VAL A 129 5.58 -11.66 4.29
CA VAL A 129 4.37 -11.35 3.52
C VAL A 129 3.21 -11.07 4.46
N GLN A 130 2.20 -10.35 3.95
CA GLN A 130 0.93 -10.15 4.65
C GLN A 130 1.08 -9.45 6.02
N GLU A 131 1.95 -8.48 6.10
CA GLU A 131 2.09 -7.60 7.27
C GLU A 131 0.80 -6.81 7.48
N GLU A 132 0.31 -6.10 6.47
CA GLU A 132 -0.85 -5.21 6.45
C GLU A 132 -2.20 -5.89 6.75
N VAL A 133 -2.22 -7.21 6.81
CA VAL A 133 -3.42 -8.01 7.12
C VAL A 133 -3.27 -8.86 8.40
N GLY A 134 -2.37 -8.46 9.28
CA GLY A 134 -2.20 -9.04 10.62
C GLY A 134 -0.89 -9.76 10.85
N LEU A 135 0.25 -9.26 10.36
CA LEU A 135 1.61 -9.75 10.66
C LEU A 135 1.84 -11.25 10.35
N ARG A 136 1.08 -11.79 9.39
CA ARG A 136 0.96 -13.25 9.21
C ARG A 136 2.30 -13.92 8.89
N GLY A 137 3.09 -13.32 8.01
CA GLY A 137 4.41 -13.83 7.65
C GLY A 137 5.40 -13.79 8.80
N ALA A 138 5.34 -12.78 9.66
CA ALA A 138 6.20 -12.63 10.83
C ALA A 138 5.97 -13.77 11.84
N HIS A 139 4.72 -14.13 12.10
CA HIS A 139 4.40 -15.28 12.96
C HIS A 139 5.01 -16.59 12.44
N VAL A 140 4.91 -16.82 11.14
CA VAL A 140 5.44 -18.05 10.52
C VAL A 140 6.97 -18.08 10.59
N SER A 141 7.63 -16.99 10.22
CA SER A 141 9.09 -16.92 10.21
C SER A 141 9.68 -17.03 11.62
N THR A 142 9.11 -16.33 12.60
CA THR A 142 9.55 -16.39 13.99
C THR A 142 9.41 -17.79 14.56
N THR A 143 8.28 -18.45 14.32
CA THR A 143 8.08 -19.85 14.76
C THR A 143 9.05 -20.82 14.08
N LYS A 144 9.34 -20.59 12.79
CA LYS A 144 10.22 -21.48 12.02
C LYS A 144 11.69 -21.36 12.43
N PHE A 145 12.16 -20.13 12.65
CA PHE A 145 13.58 -19.87 12.90
C PHE A 145 13.93 -19.80 14.38
N ASP A 146 12.93 -19.62 15.26
CA ASP A 146 13.07 -19.55 16.72
C ASP A 146 14.29 -18.70 17.17
N PRO A 147 14.36 -17.42 16.79
CA PRO A 147 15.54 -16.59 17.03
C PRO A 147 15.65 -16.19 18.51
N GLU A 148 16.85 -16.16 19.04
CA GLU A 148 17.12 -15.61 20.39
C GLU A 148 16.91 -14.10 20.45
N VAL A 149 17.13 -13.40 19.32
CA VAL A 149 16.93 -11.95 19.19
C VAL A 149 16.24 -11.66 17.86
N PHE A 150 15.20 -10.86 17.90
CA PHE A 150 14.43 -10.46 16.72
C PHE A 150 14.43 -8.95 16.56
N PHE A 151 14.71 -8.47 15.35
CA PHE A 151 14.59 -7.06 14.97
C PHE A 151 13.52 -6.88 13.92
N ALA A 152 12.53 -6.05 14.18
CA ALA A 152 11.62 -5.55 13.18
C ALA A 152 12.15 -4.23 12.62
N VAL A 153 12.17 -4.12 11.29
CA VAL A 153 12.57 -2.88 10.59
C VAL A 153 11.36 -2.37 9.85
N ASP A 154 10.88 -1.20 10.25
CA ASP A 154 9.66 -0.62 9.70
C ASP A 154 9.76 0.88 9.50
N CYS A 155 8.79 1.45 8.75
CA CYS A 155 8.64 2.88 8.57
C CYS A 155 7.73 3.47 9.64
N SER A 156 7.99 4.71 10.01
CA SER A 156 7.09 5.45 10.88
C SER A 156 6.81 6.85 10.32
N PRO A 157 5.66 7.45 10.61
CA PRO A 157 5.40 8.82 10.23
C PRO A 157 6.44 9.77 10.82
N ALA A 158 6.96 10.68 10.00
CA ALA A 158 7.92 11.67 10.46
C ALA A 158 7.27 12.71 11.39
N GLY A 159 7.97 13.12 12.44
CA GLY A 159 7.50 14.11 13.41
C GLY A 159 7.45 15.55 12.92
N ASP A 160 8.04 15.84 11.75
CA ASP A 160 8.10 17.17 11.13
C ASP A 160 6.89 17.52 10.26
N ILE A 161 5.88 16.65 10.17
CA ILE A 161 4.65 16.90 9.45
C ILE A 161 3.81 17.96 10.19
N TYR A 162 3.32 18.98 9.45
CA TYR A 162 2.45 20.01 10.02
C TYR A 162 1.28 19.41 10.82
N GLY A 163 1.13 19.85 12.05
CA GLY A 163 0.11 19.36 12.99
C GLY A 163 0.51 18.11 13.79
N ASN A 164 1.64 17.49 13.49
CA ASN A 164 2.16 16.31 14.21
C ASN A 164 3.45 16.58 14.98
N GLN A 165 3.96 17.81 14.97
CA GLN A 165 5.19 18.14 15.68
C GLN A 165 5.14 17.70 17.14
N GLY A 166 6.10 16.88 17.56
CA GLY A 166 6.21 16.34 18.91
C GLY A 166 5.19 15.27 19.30
N LYS A 167 4.40 14.75 18.37
CA LYS A 167 3.43 13.66 18.63
C LYS A 167 3.92 12.28 18.18
N VAL A 168 4.88 12.24 17.30
CA VAL A 168 5.54 11.02 16.82
C VAL A 168 6.99 11.16 17.20
N GLY A 169 7.61 10.09 17.71
CA GLY A 169 8.98 10.13 18.23
C GLY A 169 9.95 10.78 17.24
N ASP A 170 10.78 11.65 17.76
CA ASP A 170 11.90 12.29 17.06
C ASP A 170 12.98 11.27 16.71
#